data_e24ac8d77e0bd816dd27a13785cca59b
#
_entry.id   e24ac8d77e0bd816dd27a13785cca59b
#
_cell.length_a   1.000
_cell.length_b   1.000
_cell.length_c   1.000
_cell.angle_alpha   90.00
_cell.angle_beta   90.00
_cell.angle_gamma   90.00
#
_symmetry.space_group_name_H-M   'P 1'
#
loop_
_entity.id
_entity.type
_entity.pdbx_description
1 polymer ?
#
loop_
_entity_poly.entity_id
_entity_poly.type
_entity_poly.pdbx_seq_one_letter_code
_entity_poly.pdbx_strand_id
1 'polypeptide(L)'
;MKGAIIKMKKGRKTKIYRTFRLPSFAGGLPALAITVILTASLLLFGVGGTKLALISAGLAMPEGGIEYIKTNSPSVKDKTETTENEAQASATVQSRNAPESEAKASETEKSFDITATPSDILAAMAEFESKHNSEKGDGKIVETKYGKANATNTYKNICVKNTTQTKSINIEKVLNEPIDLKAVDKSQPAVLIFHTHTTEGYEMLDRGFYTNSYTGRGEDKSRNMVRVGDEITKMLKKSGYKVIHDTEIHDRKYTGAYDHSKVNVEAYLKKYPSIQVVLDIHRDAIHLSNGSKIKPTAEINGKKAAQIMIITGAQEGKVKDFPDWEHNLRFAVRLQQTCETMYPGLMRPILFSQRKYNMNLSHCNLLLEMGSDANTLEEAAYSGRLVGTAIAKLLDEYSA
;
A
#
# COMPACT_ATOMS: atom_id res chain seq x y z
N MET A 1 47.54 -10.39 -32.77
CA MET A 1 46.92 -11.75 -32.81
C MET A 1 45.89 -11.76 -33.94
N LYS A 2 45.98 -12.73 -34.85
CA LYS A 2 45.12 -12.80 -36.04
C LYS A 2 43.72 -13.26 -35.65
N GLY A 3 42.70 -12.48 -36.02
CA GLY A 3 41.28 -12.85 -35.78
C GLY A 3 40.80 -13.91 -36.78
N ALA A 4 40.08 -14.90 -36.33
CA ALA A 4 39.49 -15.93 -37.18
C ALA A 4 38.32 -15.37 -37.99
N ILE A 5 38.27 -15.69 -39.29
CA ILE A 5 37.17 -15.36 -40.20
C ILE A 5 36.30 -16.59 -40.34
N ILE A 6 35.05 -16.49 -39.94
CA ILE A 6 34.05 -17.52 -40.19
C ILE A 6 33.27 -17.17 -41.46
N LYS A 7 33.37 -17.99 -42.52
CA LYS A 7 32.59 -17.87 -43.75
C LYS A 7 31.33 -18.75 -43.65
N MET A 8 30.15 -18.14 -43.62
CA MET A 8 28.92 -18.89 -43.83
C MET A 8 28.33 -18.56 -45.21
N LYS A 9 28.05 -19.61 -46.01
CA LYS A 9 27.50 -19.52 -47.35
C LYS A 9 26.02 -19.95 -47.32
N LYS A 10 25.13 -19.02 -47.59
CA LYS A 10 23.71 -19.34 -47.90
C LYS A 10 23.22 -18.40 -49.00
N GLY A 11 23.03 -18.96 -50.22
CA GLY A 11 22.36 -18.30 -51.37
C GLY A 11 22.91 -16.95 -51.79
N ARG A 12 23.57 -16.88 -52.87
CA ARG A 12 24.00 -15.78 -53.77
C ARG A 12 24.35 -14.39 -53.22
N LYS A 13 24.46 -14.13 -51.92
CA LYS A 13 25.08 -12.87 -51.40
C LYS A 13 25.88 -13.18 -50.14
N THR A 14 27.21 -12.93 -50.21
CA THR A 14 28.10 -13.07 -49.05
C THR A 14 28.06 -11.75 -48.27
N LYS A 15 27.58 -11.79 -47.01
CA LYS A 15 27.73 -10.66 -46.08
C LYS A 15 28.89 -10.96 -45.14
N ILE A 16 29.83 -10.02 -45.06
CA ILE A 16 30.99 -10.08 -44.16
C ILE A 16 30.61 -9.30 -42.90
N TYR A 17 30.64 -9.98 -41.78
CA TYR A 17 30.46 -9.34 -40.45
C TYR A 17 31.83 -9.23 -39.78
N ARG A 18 32.18 -8.03 -39.36
CA ARG A 18 33.37 -7.75 -38.56
C ARG A 18 32.93 -7.68 -37.09
N THR A 19 33.40 -8.61 -36.28
CA THR A 19 33.22 -8.53 -34.83
C THR A 19 34.32 -7.68 -34.21
N PHE A 20 33.92 -6.58 -33.57
CA PHE A 20 34.81 -5.80 -32.72
C PHE A 20 34.84 -6.43 -31.32
N ARG A 21 36.01 -6.88 -30.87
CA ARG A 21 36.24 -7.16 -29.45
C ARG A 21 36.61 -5.86 -28.75
N LEU A 22 35.82 -5.46 -27.77
CA LEU A 22 36.18 -4.42 -26.83
C LEU A 22 37.30 -4.91 -25.90
N PRO A 23 38.33 -4.09 -25.62
CA PRO A 23 39.36 -4.44 -24.65
C PRO A 23 38.76 -4.50 -23.24
N SER A 24 39.14 -5.52 -22.46
CA SER A 24 38.84 -5.62 -21.05
C SER A 24 39.64 -4.58 -20.28
N PHE A 25 39.01 -3.49 -19.86
CA PHE A 25 39.59 -2.58 -18.89
C PHE A 25 39.30 -3.06 -17.46
N ALA A 26 40.32 -3.56 -16.82
CA ALA A 26 40.34 -3.72 -15.36
C ALA A 26 40.68 -2.34 -14.78
N GLY A 27 39.66 -1.57 -14.45
CA GLY A 27 39.78 -0.25 -13.83
C GLY A 27 38.41 0.41 -13.89
N GLY A 28 37.78 0.59 -12.72
CA GLY A 28 36.44 1.17 -12.62
C GLY A 28 36.37 2.58 -13.15
N LEU A 29 35.63 2.78 -14.22
CA LEU A 29 35.18 4.11 -14.64
C LEU A 29 34.14 4.60 -13.60
N PRO A 30 34.20 5.86 -13.14
CA PRO A 30 33.25 6.39 -12.20
C PRO A 30 31.82 6.39 -12.81
N ALA A 31 30.84 6.07 -12.01
CA ALA A 31 29.42 5.97 -12.40
C ALA A 31 28.89 7.16 -13.21
N LEU A 32 29.53 8.33 -13.08
CA LEU A 32 29.21 9.55 -13.83
C LEU A 32 29.42 9.43 -15.36
N ALA A 33 30.41 8.65 -15.81
CA ALA A 33 30.69 8.49 -17.23
C ALA A 33 29.66 7.61 -17.95
N ILE A 34 29.10 6.62 -17.25
CA ILE A 34 28.05 5.74 -17.80
C ILE A 34 26.72 6.50 -17.94
N THR A 35 26.42 7.40 -17.01
CA THR A 35 25.21 8.23 -17.04
C THR A 35 25.24 9.22 -18.22
N VAL A 36 26.40 9.82 -18.51
CA VAL A 36 26.57 10.76 -19.62
C VAL A 36 26.46 10.07 -21.00
N ILE A 37 26.96 8.84 -21.14
CA ILE A 37 26.84 8.08 -22.39
C ILE A 37 25.41 7.64 -22.67
N LEU A 38 24.66 7.23 -21.62
CA LEU A 38 23.24 6.86 -21.73
C LEU A 38 22.35 8.07 -22.07
N THR A 39 22.60 9.23 -21.48
CA THR A 39 21.85 10.46 -21.78
C THR A 39 22.12 11.01 -23.17
N ALA A 40 23.38 10.94 -23.68
CA ALA A 40 23.70 11.35 -25.03
C ALA A 40 23.08 10.44 -26.11
N SER A 41 22.97 9.13 -25.84
CA SER A 41 22.31 8.19 -26.75
C SER A 41 20.79 8.39 -26.83
N LEU A 42 20.15 8.78 -25.73
CA LEU A 42 18.69 9.06 -25.67
C LEU A 42 18.32 10.37 -26.38
N LEU A 43 19.20 11.39 -26.38
CA LEU A 43 18.96 12.63 -27.07
C LEU A 43 19.03 12.47 -28.61
N LEU A 44 19.80 11.51 -29.11
CA LEU A 44 19.90 11.21 -30.54
C LEU A 44 18.66 10.49 -31.11
N PHE A 45 17.82 9.89 -30.27
CA PHE A 45 16.60 9.17 -30.69
C PHE A 45 15.29 9.95 -30.43
N GLY A 46 15.36 11.24 -30.08
CA GLY A 46 14.18 12.12 -29.98
C GLY A 46 13.18 11.79 -28.91
N VAL A 47 13.50 10.90 -27.96
CA VAL A 47 12.64 10.60 -26.81
C VAL A 47 13.12 11.46 -25.63
N GLY A 48 12.31 12.45 -25.23
CA GLY A 48 12.65 13.35 -24.14
C GLY A 48 12.93 12.56 -22.84
N GLY A 49 14.25 12.50 -22.47
CA GLY A 49 14.77 11.67 -21.39
C GLY A 49 14.13 11.87 -20.01
N THR A 50 13.48 13.02 -19.78
CA THR A 50 12.74 13.32 -18.56
C THR A 50 11.49 12.46 -18.36
N LYS A 51 10.79 12.07 -19.43
CA LYS A 51 9.59 11.22 -19.33
C LYS A 51 9.91 9.75 -19.00
N LEU A 52 11.01 9.23 -19.51
CA LEU A 52 11.44 7.85 -19.22
C LEU A 52 11.99 7.70 -17.79
N ALA A 53 12.69 8.71 -17.28
CA ALA A 53 13.18 8.74 -15.91
C ALA A 53 12.04 8.84 -14.89
N LEU A 54 10.97 9.60 -15.19
CA LEU A 54 9.76 9.68 -14.37
C LEU A 54 9.00 8.33 -14.31
N ILE A 55 8.92 7.62 -15.42
CA ILE A 55 8.27 6.30 -15.50
C ILE A 55 9.04 5.26 -14.67
N SER A 56 10.36 5.25 -14.75
CA SER A 56 11.19 4.31 -13.99
C SER A 56 11.23 4.62 -12.49
N ALA A 57 11.19 5.90 -12.11
CA ALA A 57 11.15 6.32 -10.71
C ALA A 57 9.78 6.05 -10.05
N GLY A 58 8.67 6.32 -10.77
CA GLY A 58 7.31 6.05 -10.27
C GLY A 58 6.99 4.56 -10.12
N LEU A 59 7.61 3.69 -10.93
CA LEU A 59 7.48 2.23 -10.82
C LEU A 59 8.37 1.61 -9.74
N ALA A 60 9.45 2.29 -9.36
CA ALA A 60 10.45 1.77 -8.42
C ALA A 60 10.26 2.28 -6.98
N MET A 61 9.69 3.48 -6.81
CA MET A 61 9.51 4.10 -5.48
C MET A 61 8.32 5.06 -5.50
N PRO A 62 7.22 4.76 -4.78
CA PRO A 62 6.14 5.72 -4.57
C PRO A 62 6.62 7.06 -3.97
N GLU A 63 7.70 7.02 -3.19
CA GLU A 63 8.30 8.18 -2.51
C GLU A 63 9.17 9.05 -3.44
N GLY A 64 9.89 8.46 -4.40
CA GLY A 64 10.83 9.19 -5.26
C GLY A 64 10.15 10.05 -6.34
N GLY A 65 8.96 9.68 -6.80
CA GLY A 65 8.23 10.42 -7.84
C GLY A 65 7.73 11.79 -7.37
N ILE A 66 7.33 11.91 -6.11
CA ILE A 66 6.80 13.16 -5.53
C ILE A 66 7.93 14.14 -5.21
N GLU A 67 9.08 13.67 -4.78
CA GLU A 67 10.22 14.53 -4.48
C GLU A 67 10.81 15.17 -5.75
N TYR A 68 10.85 14.41 -6.86
CA TYR A 68 11.27 14.94 -8.16
C TYR A 68 10.33 16.05 -8.69
N ILE A 69 9.02 15.93 -8.49
CA ILE A 69 8.05 16.95 -8.90
C ILE A 69 8.21 18.23 -8.07
N LYS A 70 8.51 18.12 -6.77
CA LYS A 70 8.72 19.28 -5.89
C LYS A 70 10.00 20.05 -6.19
N THR A 71 11.08 19.37 -6.62
CA THR A 71 12.37 20.01 -6.91
C THR A 71 12.43 20.67 -8.27
N ASN A 72 11.53 20.31 -9.20
CA ASN A 72 11.56 20.80 -10.59
C ASN A 72 10.35 21.65 -11.00
N SER A 73 9.48 22.03 -10.07
CA SER A 73 8.41 23.00 -10.34
C SER A 73 8.91 24.43 -10.11
N PRO A 74 8.61 25.40 -11.01
CA PRO A 74 9.02 26.78 -10.81
C PRO A 74 8.39 27.37 -9.56
N SER A 75 9.23 27.89 -8.67
CA SER A 75 8.81 28.47 -7.39
C SER A 75 7.94 29.70 -7.58
N VAL A 76 6.71 29.64 -7.11
CA VAL A 76 5.94 30.84 -6.77
C VAL A 76 6.50 31.37 -5.45
N LYS A 77 7.07 32.56 -5.51
CA LYS A 77 7.57 33.26 -4.32
C LYS A 77 6.37 33.76 -3.49
N ASP A 78 6.12 33.15 -2.37
CA ASP A 78 5.29 33.76 -1.33
C ASP A 78 6.17 34.29 -0.21
N LYS A 79 6.02 35.59 0.00
CA LYS A 79 6.58 36.32 1.15
C LYS A 79 5.60 36.19 2.28
N THR A 80 5.99 35.61 3.40
CA THR A 80 5.30 35.91 4.67
C THR A 80 6.31 35.91 5.82
N GLU A 81 6.26 36.99 6.54
CA GLU A 81 7.08 37.36 7.68
C GLU A 81 6.77 36.51 8.91
N THR A 82 7.83 36.21 9.64
CA THR A 82 7.84 35.64 10.99
C THR A 82 7.22 36.55 12.02
N THR A 83 6.39 36.03 12.91
CA THR A 83 6.24 36.52 14.28
C THR A 83 6.04 35.35 15.24
N GLU A 84 7.02 35.18 16.11
CA GLU A 84 6.95 34.33 17.28
C GLU A 84 5.96 34.90 18.30
N ASN A 85 5.17 34.05 18.94
CA ASN A 85 4.67 34.27 20.29
C ASN A 85 4.38 32.94 20.99
N GLU A 86 5.15 32.69 22.03
CA GLU A 86 4.90 31.64 23.02
C GLU A 86 3.65 31.99 23.84
N ALA A 87 2.80 30.98 24.06
CA ALA A 87 1.85 31.01 25.18
C ALA A 87 1.61 29.60 25.70
N GLN A 88 2.16 29.32 26.85
CA GLN A 88 1.81 28.17 27.71
C GLN A 88 0.35 28.29 28.16
N ALA A 89 -0.41 27.22 28.01
CA ALA A 89 -1.67 27.05 28.72
C ALA A 89 -1.82 25.61 29.22
N SER A 90 -1.67 25.49 30.52
CA SER A 90 -1.99 24.32 31.33
C SER A 90 -3.52 24.14 31.37
N ALA A 91 -4.05 22.98 30.99
CA ALA A 91 -5.46 22.66 31.16
C ALA A 91 -5.63 21.39 32.00
N THR A 92 -6.19 21.58 33.15
CA THR A 92 -6.59 20.61 34.17
C THR A 92 -7.78 19.76 33.66
N VAL A 93 -7.64 18.44 33.70
CA VAL A 93 -8.72 17.48 33.40
C VAL A 93 -9.62 17.37 34.62
N GLN A 94 -10.88 17.80 34.50
CA GLN A 94 -11.95 17.43 35.43
C GLN A 94 -12.77 16.28 34.88
N SER A 95 -12.72 15.15 35.58
CA SER A 95 -13.62 14.01 35.45
C SER A 95 -15.04 14.38 35.88
N ARG A 96 -16.03 14.12 35.01
CA ARG A 96 -17.44 14.08 35.41
C ARG A 96 -18.02 12.70 35.10
N ASN A 97 -18.22 11.95 36.15
CA ASN A 97 -19.07 10.74 36.15
C ASN A 97 -20.54 11.15 36.11
N ALA A 98 -21.30 10.61 35.17
CA ALA A 98 -22.76 10.60 35.21
C ALA A 98 -23.24 9.16 35.09
N PRO A 99 -24.29 8.73 35.82
CA PRO A 99 -24.71 7.36 35.87
C PRO A 99 -25.53 6.94 34.65
N GLU A 100 -25.16 5.80 34.11
CA GLU A 100 -25.84 5.12 33.02
C GLU A 100 -27.13 4.46 33.52
N SER A 101 -28.27 4.91 33.01
CA SER A 101 -29.55 4.26 33.26
C SER A 101 -29.77 3.13 32.24
N GLU A 102 -29.87 1.90 32.72
CA GLU A 102 -30.26 0.74 31.92
C GLU A 102 -31.71 0.89 31.40
N ALA A 103 -31.81 1.18 30.10
CA ALA A 103 -33.04 0.98 29.35
C ALA A 103 -32.91 -0.29 28.50
N LYS A 104 -33.51 -1.39 28.97
CA LYS A 104 -33.74 -2.60 28.17
C LYS A 104 -34.73 -2.28 27.05
N ALA A 105 -34.20 -2.03 25.86
CA ALA A 105 -34.94 -2.07 24.60
C ALA A 105 -34.60 -3.38 23.89
N SER A 106 -35.56 -4.25 23.72
CA SER A 106 -35.52 -5.41 22.82
C SER A 106 -35.50 -4.89 21.37
N GLU A 107 -34.32 -4.59 20.86
CA GLU A 107 -34.12 -4.42 19.43
C GLU A 107 -33.91 -5.80 18.82
N THR A 108 -34.83 -6.21 17.96
CA THR A 108 -34.60 -7.27 16.97
C THR A 108 -33.29 -6.96 16.26
N GLU A 109 -32.25 -7.77 16.49
CA GLU A 109 -30.95 -7.65 15.79
C GLU A 109 -31.21 -7.73 14.29
N LYS A 110 -31.21 -6.57 13.63
CA LYS A 110 -31.10 -6.53 12.16
C LYS A 110 -29.80 -7.24 11.82
N SER A 111 -29.88 -8.31 11.05
CA SER A 111 -28.71 -9.04 10.57
C SER A 111 -27.73 -8.04 9.92
N PHE A 112 -26.49 -8.03 10.37
CA PHE A 112 -25.47 -7.12 9.85
C PHE A 112 -25.17 -7.49 8.39
N ASP A 113 -25.53 -6.60 7.47
CA ASP A 113 -25.19 -6.74 6.05
C ASP A 113 -23.81 -6.17 5.79
N ILE A 114 -22.84 -7.05 5.52
CA ILE A 114 -21.46 -6.68 5.23
C ILE A 114 -21.33 -5.84 3.93
N THR A 115 -22.31 -5.97 3.02
CA THR A 115 -22.31 -5.26 1.74
C THR A 115 -22.88 -3.85 1.85
N ALA A 116 -23.67 -3.56 2.89
CA ALA A 116 -24.31 -2.27 3.04
C ALA A 116 -23.28 -1.13 3.17
N THR A 117 -23.48 -0.08 2.37
CA THR A 117 -22.65 1.12 2.47
C THR A 117 -23.03 1.92 3.70
N PRO A 118 -22.07 2.30 4.57
CA PRO A 118 -22.33 3.14 5.72
C PRO A 118 -22.99 4.47 5.35
N SER A 119 -23.92 4.94 6.17
CA SER A 119 -24.70 6.16 5.89
C SER A 119 -23.85 7.42 5.83
N ASP A 120 -22.76 7.50 6.58
CA ASP A 120 -21.78 8.59 6.53
C ASP A 120 -21.06 8.66 5.19
N ILE A 121 -20.69 7.50 4.61
CA ILE A 121 -20.10 7.44 3.27
C ILE A 121 -21.13 7.85 2.22
N LEU A 122 -22.38 7.37 2.30
CA LEU A 122 -23.44 7.77 1.37
C LEU A 122 -23.68 9.30 1.42
N ALA A 123 -23.70 9.89 2.63
CA ALA A 123 -23.84 11.32 2.79
C ALA A 123 -22.66 12.10 2.18
N ALA A 124 -21.43 11.62 2.40
CA ALA A 124 -20.22 12.23 1.81
C ALA A 124 -20.20 12.14 0.28
N MET A 125 -20.66 11.01 -0.30
CA MET A 125 -20.82 10.84 -1.75
C MET A 125 -21.84 11.82 -2.31
N ALA A 126 -23.01 11.95 -1.70
CA ALA A 126 -24.07 12.88 -2.12
C ALA A 126 -23.62 14.34 -2.01
N GLU A 127 -22.92 14.71 -0.95
CA GLU A 127 -22.33 16.04 -0.80
C GLU A 127 -21.31 16.33 -1.92
N PHE A 128 -20.43 15.38 -2.20
CA PHE A 128 -19.43 15.52 -3.26
C PHE A 128 -20.10 15.66 -4.62
N GLU A 129 -21.07 14.83 -4.93
CA GLU A 129 -21.82 14.86 -6.20
C GLU A 129 -22.48 16.22 -6.41
N SER A 130 -23.12 16.78 -5.38
CA SER A 130 -23.78 18.07 -5.46
C SER A 130 -22.83 19.22 -5.83
N LYS A 131 -21.55 19.12 -5.45
CA LYS A 131 -20.52 20.15 -5.67
C LYS A 131 -19.74 19.96 -6.98
N HIS A 132 -19.66 18.72 -7.48
CA HIS A 132 -18.74 18.31 -8.55
C HIS A 132 -19.43 17.65 -9.75
N ASN A 133 -20.76 17.71 -9.88
CA ASN A 133 -21.55 17.06 -10.93
C ASN A 133 -21.26 17.59 -12.35
N SER A 134 -20.79 18.83 -12.47
CA SER A 134 -20.50 19.48 -13.77
C SER A 134 -19.02 19.39 -14.17
N GLU A 135 -18.16 18.78 -13.37
CA GLU A 135 -16.72 18.66 -13.66
C GLU A 135 -16.47 17.76 -14.86
N LYS A 136 -15.51 18.17 -15.69
CA LYS A 136 -14.94 17.34 -16.74
C LYS A 136 -13.67 16.68 -16.24
N GLY A 137 -13.45 15.41 -16.62
CA GLY A 137 -12.26 14.68 -16.24
C GLY A 137 -10.99 15.19 -16.90
N ASP A 138 -9.89 15.24 -16.13
CA ASP A 138 -8.55 15.51 -16.63
C ASP A 138 -7.85 14.25 -17.13
N GLY A 139 -8.25 13.07 -16.64
CA GLY A 139 -7.73 11.79 -17.09
C GLY A 139 -8.67 10.64 -16.79
N LYS A 140 -8.42 9.49 -17.43
CA LYS A 140 -9.26 8.29 -17.31
C LYS A 140 -8.88 7.47 -16.09
N ILE A 141 -9.88 6.85 -15.48
CA ILE A 141 -9.74 5.74 -14.53
C ILE A 141 -10.07 4.44 -15.28
N VAL A 142 -9.18 3.46 -15.17
CA VAL A 142 -9.31 2.16 -15.84
C VAL A 142 -9.42 1.06 -14.79
N GLU A 143 -10.55 0.38 -14.76
CA GLU A 143 -10.72 -0.79 -13.88
C GLU A 143 -9.84 -1.95 -14.35
N THR A 144 -9.17 -2.58 -13.41
CA THR A 144 -8.28 -3.70 -13.69
C THR A 144 -8.40 -4.74 -12.58
N LYS A 145 -8.54 -6.01 -12.96
CA LYS A 145 -8.50 -7.12 -12.00
C LYS A 145 -7.13 -7.79 -12.03
N TYR A 146 -6.46 -7.80 -10.91
CA TYR A 146 -5.19 -8.51 -10.72
C TYR A 146 -5.43 -9.94 -10.23
N GLY A 147 -4.51 -10.85 -10.54
CA GLY A 147 -4.60 -12.25 -10.14
C GLY A 147 -3.36 -13.05 -10.52
N LYS A 148 -3.50 -14.35 -10.74
CA LYS A 148 -2.39 -15.28 -11.03
C LYS A 148 -1.47 -14.82 -12.16
N ALA A 149 -2.01 -14.22 -13.22
CA ALA A 149 -1.23 -13.72 -14.35
C ALA A 149 -0.23 -12.61 -13.99
N ASN A 150 -0.43 -11.96 -12.85
CA ASN A 150 0.43 -10.87 -12.36
C ASN A 150 1.45 -11.34 -11.31
N ALA A 151 1.46 -12.63 -10.96
CA ALA A 151 2.34 -13.24 -9.97
C ALA A 151 3.59 -13.85 -10.62
N THR A 152 4.69 -13.92 -9.87
CA THR A 152 5.89 -14.69 -10.24
C THR A 152 5.82 -16.11 -9.68
N ASN A 153 5.15 -16.30 -8.55
CA ASN A 153 5.01 -17.58 -7.84
C ASN A 153 3.54 -17.78 -7.47
N THR A 154 3.03 -18.99 -7.68
CA THR A 154 1.65 -19.35 -7.32
C THR A 154 1.60 -20.73 -6.68
N TYR A 155 0.72 -20.90 -5.69
CA TYR A 155 0.39 -22.19 -5.09
C TYR A 155 -1.06 -22.16 -4.60
N LYS A 156 -1.91 -23.08 -5.09
CA LYS A 156 -3.37 -23.08 -4.82
C LYS A 156 -4.01 -21.73 -5.17
N ASN A 157 -4.59 -21.05 -4.18
CA ASN A 157 -5.17 -19.71 -4.31
C ASN A 157 -4.22 -18.57 -3.88
N ILE A 158 -2.98 -18.88 -3.57
CA ILE A 158 -1.95 -17.93 -3.14
C ILE A 158 -1.13 -17.47 -4.33
N CYS A 159 -0.89 -16.17 -4.43
CA CYS A 159 -0.14 -15.52 -5.49
C CYS A 159 0.88 -14.55 -4.89
N VAL A 160 2.14 -14.65 -5.29
CA VAL A 160 3.23 -13.78 -4.85
C VAL A 160 3.92 -13.17 -6.07
N LYS A 161 4.12 -11.87 -6.07
CA LYS A 161 5.01 -11.15 -6.98
C LYS A 161 6.31 -10.88 -6.24
N ASN A 162 7.28 -11.76 -6.45
CA ASN A 162 8.61 -11.62 -5.89
C ASN A 162 9.45 -10.68 -6.75
N THR A 163 9.88 -9.57 -6.17
CA THR A 163 10.76 -8.56 -6.80
C THR A 163 12.13 -8.47 -6.15
N THR A 164 12.45 -9.38 -5.23
CA THR A 164 13.81 -9.50 -4.65
C THR A 164 14.78 -10.08 -5.68
N GLN A 165 16.07 -9.83 -5.49
CA GLN A 165 17.11 -10.30 -6.43
C GLN A 165 17.67 -11.67 -6.03
N THR A 166 17.75 -11.96 -4.72
CA THR A 166 18.46 -13.14 -4.20
C THR A 166 17.53 -14.11 -3.45
N LYS A 167 16.30 -13.70 -3.11
CA LYS A 167 15.38 -14.55 -2.34
C LYS A 167 14.47 -15.34 -3.27
N SER A 168 14.50 -16.66 -3.16
CA SER A 168 13.50 -17.54 -3.78
C SER A 168 12.36 -17.81 -2.80
N ILE A 169 11.14 -17.97 -3.31
CA ILE A 169 9.97 -18.31 -2.50
C ILE A 169 9.42 -19.65 -2.95
N ASN A 170 9.36 -20.61 -2.03
CA ASN A 170 8.52 -21.78 -2.12
C ASN A 170 7.28 -21.55 -1.25
N ILE A 171 6.15 -21.19 -1.88
CA ILE A 171 4.92 -20.83 -1.16
C ILE A 171 4.38 -22.02 -0.34
N GLU A 172 4.47 -23.25 -0.86
CA GLU A 172 4.03 -24.44 -0.15
C GLU A 172 4.81 -24.63 1.15
N LYS A 173 6.14 -24.48 1.10
CA LYS A 173 6.99 -24.55 2.29
C LYS A 173 6.60 -23.43 3.28
N VAL A 174 6.51 -22.18 2.82
CA VAL A 174 6.14 -21.05 3.67
C VAL A 174 4.79 -21.24 4.35
N LEU A 175 3.81 -21.79 3.61
CA LEU A 175 2.47 -22.07 4.13
C LEU A 175 2.45 -23.15 5.22
N ASN A 176 3.34 -24.14 5.12
CA ASN A 176 3.43 -25.26 6.07
C ASN A 176 4.25 -24.90 7.32
N GLU A 177 4.99 -23.80 7.31
CA GLU A 177 5.68 -23.30 8.49
C GLU A 177 4.70 -22.56 9.42
N PRO A 178 4.88 -22.66 10.76
CA PRO A 178 4.01 -21.98 11.71
C PRO A 178 4.18 -20.47 11.60
N ILE A 179 3.06 -19.74 11.74
CA ILE A 179 3.12 -18.29 11.98
C ILE A 179 3.40 -18.05 13.46
N ASP A 180 4.07 -16.94 13.78
CA ASP A 180 4.41 -16.59 15.15
C ASP A 180 3.25 -15.84 15.82
N LEU A 181 2.09 -16.50 15.90
CA LEU A 181 0.95 -16.08 16.70
C LEU A 181 0.83 -17.01 17.91
N LYS A 182 0.82 -16.42 19.11
CA LYS A 182 0.50 -17.12 20.35
C LYS A 182 -1.01 -17.19 20.52
N ALA A 183 -1.48 -17.94 21.51
CA ALA A 183 -2.88 -17.93 21.89
C ALA A 183 -3.36 -16.49 22.16
N VAL A 184 -4.43 -16.08 21.45
CA VAL A 184 -4.94 -14.71 21.50
C VAL A 184 -5.98 -14.58 22.60
N ASP A 185 -5.67 -13.78 23.61
CA ASP A 185 -6.61 -13.40 24.66
C ASP A 185 -7.48 -12.23 24.17
N LYS A 186 -8.77 -12.50 23.91
CA LYS A 186 -9.73 -11.47 23.45
C LYS A 186 -10.02 -10.39 24.52
N SER A 187 -9.64 -10.62 25.79
CA SER A 187 -9.77 -9.62 26.84
C SER A 187 -8.70 -8.52 26.78
N GLN A 188 -7.64 -8.71 25.97
CA GLN A 188 -6.54 -7.78 25.78
C GLN A 188 -6.45 -7.28 24.33
N PRO A 189 -5.85 -6.11 24.07
CA PRO A 189 -5.58 -5.67 22.69
C PRO A 189 -4.69 -6.67 21.94
N ALA A 190 -5.21 -7.22 20.84
CA ALA A 190 -4.50 -8.21 20.02
C ALA A 190 -3.99 -7.64 18.69
N VAL A 191 -4.64 -6.59 18.20
CA VAL A 191 -4.35 -5.98 16.89
C VAL A 191 -4.09 -4.49 17.05
N LEU A 192 -3.05 -3.99 16.40
CA LEU A 192 -2.78 -2.57 16.18
C LEU A 192 -3.00 -2.25 14.71
N ILE A 193 -3.83 -1.24 14.43
CA ILE A 193 -4.02 -0.63 13.12
C ILE A 193 -3.46 0.78 13.17
N PHE A 194 -2.69 1.18 12.17
CA PHE A 194 -2.16 2.53 12.01
C PHE A 194 -2.04 2.89 10.53
N HIS A 195 -1.64 4.13 10.23
CA HIS A 195 -1.58 4.66 8.88
C HIS A 195 -0.36 5.57 8.75
N THR A 196 0.76 5.07 8.22
CA THR A 196 1.94 5.91 7.98
C THR A 196 1.62 7.07 7.05
N HIS A 197 0.80 6.84 6.02
CA HIS A 197 0.27 7.88 5.15
C HIS A 197 -1.21 8.15 5.42
N THR A 198 -1.49 8.66 6.61
CA THR A 198 -2.86 8.88 7.13
C THR A 198 -3.71 9.76 6.22
N THR A 199 -3.08 10.76 5.55
CA THR A 199 -3.81 11.70 4.66
C THR A 199 -4.20 11.09 3.33
N GLU A 200 -3.77 9.88 2.98
CA GLU A 200 -4.21 9.20 1.78
C GLU A 200 -5.74 9.02 1.79
N GLY A 201 -6.35 9.19 0.63
CA GLY A 201 -7.79 9.03 0.45
C GLY A 201 -8.09 8.60 -0.97
N TYR A 202 -9.35 8.63 -1.34
CA TYR A 202 -9.91 7.97 -2.50
C TYR A 202 -10.76 8.93 -3.33
N GLU A 203 -11.11 8.51 -4.56
CA GLU A 203 -12.23 9.14 -5.28
C GLU A 203 -13.52 8.99 -4.44
N MET A 204 -14.41 9.97 -4.55
CA MET A 204 -15.71 9.88 -3.86
C MET A 204 -16.78 9.20 -4.71
N LEU A 205 -16.65 9.26 -6.06
CA LEU A 205 -17.63 8.72 -7.01
C LEU A 205 -16.92 7.88 -8.07
N ASP A 206 -17.59 6.83 -8.53
CA ASP A 206 -17.14 6.00 -9.66
C ASP A 206 -17.54 6.63 -11.01
N ARG A 207 -16.78 7.66 -11.40
CA ARG A 207 -17.08 8.45 -12.62
C ARG A 207 -16.32 8.00 -13.87
N GLY A 208 -15.38 7.02 -13.71
CA GLY A 208 -14.50 6.58 -14.80
C GLY A 208 -13.43 7.59 -15.21
N PHE A 209 -13.33 8.72 -14.50
CA PHE A 209 -12.33 9.77 -14.67
C PHE A 209 -11.95 10.39 -13.33
N TYR A 210 -10.79 11.03 -13.29
CA TYR A 210 -10.36 11.85 -12.17
C TYR A 210 -10.18 13.30 -12.56
N THR A 211 -10.16 14.21 -11.58
CA THR A 211 -9.85 15.63 -11.77
C THR A 211 -8.60 15.99 -10.96
N ASN A 212 -7.78 16.91 -11.49
CA ASN A 212 -6.59 17.40 -10.79
C ASN A 212 -6.95 18.36 -9.63
N SER A 213 -8.17 18.88 -9.62
CA SER A 213 -8.70 19.68 -8.53
C SER A 213 -8.98 18.88 -7.27
N TYR A 214 -9.15 17.55 -7.39
CA TYR A 214 -9.40 16.64 -6.28
C TYR A 214 -8.33 15.54 -6.23
N THR A 215 -7.52 15.55 -5.18
CA THR A 215 -6.40 14.58 -5.05
C THR A 215 -6.74 13.39 -4.17
N GLY A 216 -7.90 13.38 -3.50
CA GLY A 216 -8.27 12.39 -2.50
C GLY A 216 -7.43 12.43 -1.22
N ARG A 217 -6.42 13.32 -1.11
CA ARG A 217 -5.62 13.50 0.10
C ARG A 217 -6.21 14.58 1.00
N GLY A 218 -6.25 14.31 2.32
CA GLY A 218 -6.73 15.28 3.29
C GLY A 218 -6.65 14.79 4.73
N GLU A 219 -6.79 15.73 5.68
CA GLU A 219 -6.78 15.42 7.12
C GLU A 219 -8.16 15.01 7.65
N ASP A 220 -9.20 15.05 6.81
CA ASP A 220 -10.54 14.58 7.19
C ASP A 220 -10.56 13.06 7.36
N LYS A 221 -10.56 12.62 8.61
CA LYS A 221 -10.55 11.21 9.00
C LYS A 221 -11.77 10.41 8.53
N SER A 222 -12.86 11.09 8.18
CA SER A 222 -14.05 10.45 7.62
C SER A 222 -13.89 10.07 6.13
N ARG A 223 -12.84 10.56 5.46
CA ARG A 223 -12.63 10.44 4.00
C ARG A 223 -11.24 9.92 3.63
N ASN A 224 -10.36 9.71 4.61
CA ASN A 224 -8.99 9.23 4.39
C ASN A 224 -8.79 7.79 4.89
N MET A 225 -7.54 7.35 5.04
CA MET A 225 -7.21 5.97 5.44
C MET A 225 -7.79 5.58 6.80
N VAL A 226 -7.99 6.53 7.72
CA VAL A 226 -8.62 6.26 9.03
C VAL A 226 -10.00 5.64 8.83
N ARG A 227 -10.79 6.15 7.88
CA ARG A 227 -12.15 5.61 7.65
C ARG A 227 -12.14 4.15 7.19
N VAL A 228 -11.12 3.73 6.44
CA VAL A 228 -10.94 2.33 6.05
C VAL A 228 -10.49 1.49 7.26
N GLY A 229 -9.57 2.01 8.08
CA GLY A 229 -9.15 1.40 9.34
C GLY A 229 -10.30 1.21 10.33
N ASP A 230 -11.27 2.14 10.36
CA ASP A 230 -12.48 2.02 11.17
C ASP A 230 -13.33 0.82 10.76
N GLU A 231 -13.47 0.54 9.46
CA GLU A 231 -14.21 -0.64 8.98
C GLU A 231 -13.52 -1.95 9.36
N ILE A 232 -12.18 -2.02 9.27
CA ILE A 232 -11.41 -3.18 9.73
C ILE A 232 -11.60 -3.36 11.24
N THR A 233 -11.42 -2.27 12.00
CA THR A 233 -11.60 -2.25 13.48
C THR A 233 -12.98 -2.70 13.89
N LYS A 234 -14.03 -2.24 13.20
CA LYS A 234 -15.42 -2.61 13.44
C LYS A 234 -15.63 -4.13 13.32
N MET A 235 -15.08 -4.74 12.27
CA MET A 235 -15.24 -6.19 12.05
C MET A 235 -14.51 -7.02 13.09
N LEU A 236 -13.29 -6.62 13.45
CA LEU A 236 -12.52 -7.28 14.51
C LEU A 236 -13.23 -7.16 15.87
N LYS A 237 -13.70 -5.97 16.22
CA LYS A 237 -14.48 -5.76 17.47
C LYS A 237 -15.78 -6.58 17.49
N LYS A 238 -16.47 -6.69 16.35
CA LYS A 238 -17.66 -7.53 16.22
C LYS A 238 -17.36 -9.01 16.47
N SER A 239 -16.15 -9.46 16.13
CA SER A 239 -15.67 -10.82 16.42
C SER A 239 -15.08 -10.98 17.83
N GLY A 240 -15.22 -9.97 18.68
CA GLY A 240 -14.80 -9.98 20.08
C GLY A 240 -13.35 -9.58 20.34
N TYR A 241 -12.58 -9.17 19.32
CA TYR A 241 -11.20 -8.75 19.50
C TYR A 241 -11.11 -7.31 19.97
N LYS A 242 -10.21 -7.03 20.93
CA LYS A 242 -9.80 -5.66 21.26
C LYS A 242 -8.74 -5.18 20.29
N VAL A 243 -8.97 -4.00 19.72
CA VAL A 243 -8.14 -3.37 18.68
C VAL A 243 -7.71 -2.00 19.16
N ILE A 244 -6.43 -1.69 19.02
CA ILE A 244 -5.91 -0.33 19.05
C ILE A 244 -5.93 0.19 17.61
N HIS A 245 -6.59 1.30 17.37
CA HIS A 245 -6.58 2.00 16.10
C HIS A 245 -5.94 3.38 16.30
N ASP A 246 -4.71 3.53 15.83
CA ASP A 246 -4.02 4.81 15.81
C ASP A 246 -4.55 5.64 14.65
N THR A 247 -5.13 6.77 14.97
CA THR A 247 -5.72 7.70 14.01
C THR A 247 -4.96 9.02 13.93
N GLU A 248 -3.73 9.07 14.46
CA GLU A 248 -2.87 10.25 14.37
C GLU A 248 -2.45 10.46 12.90
N ILE A 249 -2.30 11.75 12.53
CA ILE A 249 -1.85 12.11 11.17
C ILE A 249 -0.34 12.17 11.15
N HIS A 250 0.29 11.13 10.59
CA HIS A 250 1.73 10.97 10.57
C HIS A 250 2.42 11.65 9.39
N ASP A 251 1.68 11.98 8.33
CA ASP A 251 2.21 12.47 7.05
C ASP A 251 1.78 13.91 6.70
N ARG A 252 1.53 14.77 7.70
CA ARG A 252 1.42 16.22 7.44
C ARG A 252 2.63 16.72 6.67
N LYS A 253 3.80 16.18 7.01
CA LYS A 253 5.00 16.23 6.19
C LYS A 253 5.28 14.84 5.65
N TYR A 254 5.18 14.65 4.34
CA TYR A 254 5.36 13.34 3.70
C TYR A 254 6.71 12.70 4.03
N THR A 255 7.81 13.47 3.91
CA THR A 255 9.16 13.00 4.29
C THR A 255 9.24 12.81 5.80
N GLY A 256 9.62 11.60 6.23
CA GLY A 256 9.71 11.24 7.65
C GLY A 256 8.43 10.63 8.24
N ALA A 257 7.38 10.40 7.44
CA ALA A 257 6.14 9.79 7.92
C ALA A 257 6.36 8.42 8.59
N TYR A 258 7.26 7.59 8.04
CA TYR A 258 7.63 6.31 8.63
C TYR A 258 8.34 6.44 9.98
N ASP A 259 9.14 7.49 10.19
CA ASP A 259 9.78 7.74 11.48
C ASP A 259 8.74 8.21 12.51
N HIS A 260 7.78 9.05 12.10
CA HIS A 260 6.69 9.49 12.97
C HIS A 260 5.80 8.33 13.40
N SER A 261 5.31 7.52 12.45
CA SER A 261 4.45 6.37 12.75
C SER A 261 5.18 5.33 13.60
N LYS A 262 6.49 5.13 13.37
CA LYS A 262 7.31 4.22 14.16
C LYS A 262 7.27 4.54 15.65
N VAL A 263 7.39 5.81 16.03
CA VAL A 263 7.35 6.24 17.44
C VAL A 263 6.06 5.79 18.12
N ASN A 264 4.92 5.98 17.46
CA ASN A 264 3.63 5.55 18.00
C ASN A 264 3.50 4.02 18.07
N VAL A 265 3.90 3.31 17.01
CA VAL A 265 3.86 1.85 17.00
C VAL A 265 4.70 1.26 18.12
N GLU A 266 5.95 1.73 18.31
CA GLU A 266 6.82 1.29 19.41
C GLU A 266 6.20 1.58 20.79
N ALA A 267 5.57 2.75 20.96
CA ALA A 267 4.88 3.11 22.19
C ALA A 267 3.69 2.19 22.49
N TYR A 268 2.88 1.86 21.46
CA TYR A 268 1.74 0.93 21.60
C TYR A 268 2.21 -0.50 21.91
N LEU A 269 3.21 -1.01 21.22
CA LEU A 269 3.77 -2.34 21.47
C LEU A 269 4.37 -2.45 22.89
N LYS A 270 5.01 -1.40 23.38
CA LYS A 270 5.49 -1.33 24.76
C LYS A 270 4.36 -1.29 25.78
N LYS A 271 3.29 -0.51 25.51
CA LYS A 271 2.16 -0.35 26.40
C LYS A 271 1.24 -1.59 26.44
N TYR A 272 1.12 -2.28 25.33
CA TYR A 272 0.25 -3.43 25.15
C TYR A 272 1.03 -4.63 24.57
N PRO A 273 1.78 -5.36 25.43
CA PRO A 273 2.57 -6.52 24.96
C PRO A 273 1.73 -7.67 24.41
N SER A 274 0.42 -7.62 24.58
CA SER A 274 -0.57 -8.56 24.02
C SER A 274 -0.82 -8.37 22.53
N ILE A 275 -0.42 -7.23 21.94
CA ILE A 275 -0.54 -6.99 20.51
C ILE A 275 0.37 -7.97 19.77
N GLN A 276 -0.22 -8.75 18.87
CA GLN A 276 0.49 -9.72 18.04
C GLN A 276 0.43 -9.38 16.55
N VAL A 277 -0.65 -8.72 16.11
CA VAL A 277 -0.82 -8.30 14.71
C VAL A 277 -0.73 -6.79 14.60
N VAL A 278 0.09 -6.32 13.66
CA VAL A 278 0.31 -4.90 13.38
C VAL A 278 0.04 -4.65 11.89
N LEU A 279 -0.84 -3.70 11.58
CA LEU A 279 -1.27 -3.44 10.21
C LEU A 279 -1.10 -1.97 9.88
N ASP A 280 -0.23 -1.68 8.92
CA ASP A 280 -0.11 -0.36 8.29
C ASP A 280 -1.05 -0.30 7.08
N ILE A 281 -2.13 0.47 7.19
CA ILE A 281 -3.17 0.52 6.18
C ILE A 281 -2.96 1.71 5.27
N HIS A 282 -2.75 1.43 3.99
CA HIS A 282 -2.42 2.35 2.90
C HIS A 282 -3.36 2.19 1.71
N ARG A 283 -3.15 3.01 0.71
CA ARG A 283 -3.63 2.82 -0.65
C ARG A 283 -2.50 3.01 -1.66
N ASP A 284 -2.50 2.23 -2.72
CA ASP A 284 -1.55 2.32 -3.83
C ASP A 284 -1.81 3.56 -4.72
N ALA A 285 -0.88 3.89 -5.60
CA ALA A 285 -1.03 4.89 -6.66
C ALA A 285 -0.47 4.31 -7.97
N ILE A 286 -1.37 3.91 -8.86
CA ILE A 286 -0.99 3.22 -10.09
C ILE A 286 -1.32 4.10 -11.29
N HIS A 287 -0.33 4.82 -11.78
CA HIS A 287 -0.48 5.76 -12.89
C HIS A 287 0.24 5.24 -14.13
N LEU A 288 -0.43 5.28 -15.27
CA LEU A 288 0.13 4.89 -16.55
C LEU A 288 0.78 6.09 -17.25
N SER A 289 1.70 5.81 -18.17
CA SER A 289 2.41 6.85 -18.94
C SER A 289 1.50 7.71 -19.82
N ASN A 290 0.30 7.23 -20.16
CA ASN A 290 -0.71 7.98 -20.90
C ASN A 290 -1.59 8.87 -20.03
N GLY A 291 -1.29 8.97 -18.73
CA GLY A 291 -2.05 9.76 -17.76
C GLY A 291 -3.26 9.05 -17.16
N SER A 292 -3.57 7.81 -17.55
CA SER A 292 -4.65 7.06 -16.90
C SER A 292 -4.24 6.55 -15.53
N LYS A 293 -5.19 6.49 -14.60
CA LYS A 293 -5.05 5.81 -13.30
C LYS A 293 -5.68 4.43 -13.35
N ILE A 294 -5.06 3.46 -12.68
CA ILE A 294 -5.60 2.10 -12.56
C ILE A 294 -6.36 1.96 -11.25
N LYS A 295 -7.58 1.47 -11.35
CA LYS A 295 -8.47 1.12 -10.25
C LYS A 295 -8.53 -0.41 -10.11
N PRO A 296 -7.78 -1.02 -9.15
CA PRO A 296 -7.87 -2.45 -8.88
C PRO A 296 -9.22 -2.79 -8.26
N THR A 297 -10.06 -3.56 -8.96
CA THR A 297 -11.40 -3.94 -8.49
C THR A 297 -11.70 -5.42 -8.64
N ALA A 298 -12.54 -5.92 -7.75
CA ALA A 298 -13.19 -7.23 -7.85
C ALA A 298 -14.67 -7.11 -7.44
N GLU A 299 -15.51 -7.97 -7.97
CA GLU A 299 -16.87 -8.13 -7.50
C GLU A 299 -16.91 -9.24 -6.45
N ILE A 300 -17.32 -8.89 -5.23
CA ILE A 300 -17.45 -9.80 -4.10
C ILE A 300 -18.88 -9.68 -3.56
N ASN A 301 -19.60 -10.80 -3.47
CA ASN A 301 -20.99 -10.84 -3.03
C ASN A 301 -21.88 -9.82 -3.77
N GLY A 302 -21.68 -9.67 -5.09
CA GLY A 302 -22.47 -8.77 -5.93
C GLY A 302 -22.15 -7.28 -5.77
N LYS A 303 -21.05 -6.92 -5.06
CA LYS A 303 -20.63 -5.54 -4.85
C LYS A 303 -19.17 -5.33 -5.24
N LYS A 304 -18.85 -4.18 -5.85
CA LYS A 304 -17.47 -3.79 -6.14
C LYS A 304 -16.67 -3.57 -4.85
N ALA A 305 -15.51 -4.19 -4.79
CA ALA A 305 -14.52 -4.04 -3.73
C ALA A 305 -13.19 -3.59 -4.34
N ALA A 306 -12.45 -2.75 -3.67
CA ALA A 306 -11.07 -2.44 -4.01
C ALA A 306 -10.19 -3.68 -3.77
N GLN A 307 -9.44 -4.16 -4.77
CA GLN A 307 -8.54 -5.29 -4.55
C GLN A 307 -7.39 -4.91 -3.61
N ILE A 308 -7.09 -5.77 -2.65
CA ILE A 308 -6.09 -5.56 -1.61
C ILE A 308 -4.76 -6.17 -2.02
N MET A 309 -3.64 -5.43 -1.85
CA MET A 309 -2.29 -5.97 -1.97
C MET A 309 -1.62 -5.97 -0.60
N ILE A 310 -1.11 -7.13 -0.20
CA ILE A 310 -0.21 -7.22 0.94
C ILE A 310 1.21 -6.92 0.46
N ILE A 311 1.91 -6.01 1.14
CA ILE A 311 3.34 -5.83 1.00
C ILE A 311 4.03 -6.51 2.17
N THR A 312 5.00 -7.35 1.86
CA THR A 312 5.93 -7.93 2.84
C THR A 312 7.36 -7.77 2.37
N GLY A 313 8.26 -7.55 3.32
CA GLY A 313 9.62 -7.17 3.05
C GLY A 313 10.63 -8.30 3.13
N ALA A 314 11.83 -8.04 2.64
CA ALA A 314 13.00 -8.89 2.80
C ALA A 314 14.21 -8.06 3.17
N GLN A 315 15.05 -8.59 4.08
CA GLN A 315 16.38 -8.02 4.32
C GLN A 315 17.29 -8.37 3.15
N GLU A 316 17.40 -7.44 2.22
CA GLU A 316 18.24 -7.55 1.02
C GLU A 316 18.71 -6.17 0.56
N GLY A 317 19.86 -6.10 -0.09
CA GLY A 317 20.41 -4.87 -0.63
C GLY A 317 20.63 -3.79 0.44
N LYS A 318 19.91 -2.67 0.33
CA LYS A 318 20.00 -1.55 1.29
C LYS A 318 19.16 -1.76 2.56
N VAL A 319 18.26 -2.73 2.57
CA VAL A 319 17.43 -3.02 3.75
C VAL A 319 18.28 -3.71 4.82
N LYS A 320 18.37 -3.09 5.99
CA LYS A 320 19.10 -3.57 7.18
C LYS A 320 18.15 -3.67 8.37
N ASP A 321 18.58 -4.36 9.42
CA ASP A 321 17.84 -4.51 10.69
C ASP A 321 16.43 -5.10 10.50
N PHE A 322 16.35 -6.15 9.69
CA PHE A 322 15.11 -6.90 9.45
C PHE A 322 15.41 -8.41 9.32
N PRO A 323 16.09 -9.02 10.32
CA PRO A 323 16.52 -10.43 10.23
C PRO A 323 15.33 -11.40 10.16
N ASP A 324 14.22 -11.09 10.84
CA ASP A 324 13.08 -11.99 11.05
C ASP A 324 11.95 -11.79 10.02
N TRP A 325 12.26 -11.25 8.83
CA TRP A 325 11.30 -10.93 7.76
C TRP A 325 10.47 -12.15 7.31
N GLU A 326 10.97 -13.36 7.46
CA GLU A 326 10.25 -14.60 7.11
C GLU A 326 8.97 -14.79 7.93
N HIS A 327 8.93 -14.34 9.18
CA HIS A 327 7.70 -14.40 10.00
C HIS A 327 6.58 -13.58 9.38
N ASN A 328 6.89 -12.37 8.89
CA ASN A 328 5.91 -11.52 8.21
C ASN A 328 5.45 -12.14 6.88
N LEU A 329 6.36 -12.78 6.13
CA LEU A 329 5.99 -13.49 4.90
C LEU A 329 5.04 -14.67 5.18
N ARG A 330 5.28 -15.45 6.24
CA ARG A 330 4.38 -16.56 6.65
C ARG A 330 2.99 -16.04 6.98
N PHE A 331 2.91 -14.96 7.75
CA PHE A 331 1.64 -14.32 8.08
C PHE A 331 0.94 -13.76 6.82
N ALA A 332 1.67 -13.09 5.93
CA ALA A 332 1.14 -12.58 4.66
C ALA A 332 0.53 -13.69 3.79
N VAL A 333 1.23 -14.81 3.64
CA VAL A 333 0.77 -15.96 2.85
C VAL A 333 -0.49 -16.58 3.46
N ARG A 334 -0.53 -16.72 4.79
CA ARG A 334 -1.68 -17.27 5.49
C ARG A 334 -2.88 -16.32 5.41
N LEU A 335 -2.67 -15.02 5.59
CA LEU A 335 -3.74 -14.04 5.47
C LEU A 335 -4.31 -14.01 4.04
N GLN A 336 -3.47 -14.02 3.00
CA GLN A 336 -3.95 -14.08 1.62
C GLN A 336 -4.75 -15.37 1.37
N GLN A 337 -4.29 -16.52 1.86
CA GLN A 337 -5.02 -17.77 1.74
C GLN A 337 -6.41 -17.68 2.35
N THR A 338 -6.51 -17.12 3.56
CA THR A 338 -7.80 -16.95 4.27
C THR A 338 -8.71 -16.02 3.48
N CYS A 339 -8.21 -14.85 3.04
CA CYS A 339 -8.97 -13.89 2.24
C CYS A 339 -9.47 -14.51 0.93
N GLU A 340 -8.61 -15.18 0.16
CA GLU A 340 -8.96 -15.79 -1.12
C GLU A 340 -9.86 -17.03 -0.99
N THR A 341 -9.86 -17.68 0.18
CA THR A 341 -10.81 -18.76 0.49
C THR A 341 -12.20 -18.20 0.79
N MET A 342 -12.29 -17.11 1.54
CA MET A 342 -13.55 -16.47 1.91
C MET A 342 -14.13 -15.61 0.77
N TYR A 343 -13.26 -14.90 0.05
CA TYR A 343 -13.59 -13.87 -0.93
C TYR A 343 -12.71 -14.00 -2.18
N PRO A 344 -12.96 -15.00 -3.06
CA PRO A 344 -12.13 -15.26 -4.23
C PRO A 344 -12.00 -14.04 -5.16
N GLY A 345 -10.77 -13.62 -5.42
CA GLY A 345 -10.45 -12.48 -6.27
C GLY A 345 -10.31 -11.14 -5.53
N LEU A 346 -10.48 -11.11 -4.20
CA LEU A 346 -10.28 -9.92 -3.40
C LEU A 346 -8.80 -9.47 -3.38
N MET A 347 -7.87 -10.44 -3.37
CA MET A 347 -6.46 -10.16 -3.20
C MET A 347 -5.71 -10.01 -4.52
N ARG A 348 -4.88 -8.98 -4.60
CA ARG A 348 -3.79 -8.90 -5.58
C ARG A 348 -2.66 -9.87 -5.15
N PRO A 349 -1.72 -10.23 -6.05
CA PRO A 349 -0.51 -10.93 -5.62
C PRO A 349 0.22 -10.19 -4.51
N ILE A 350 0.64 -10.90 -3.47
CA ILE A 350 1.51 -10.34 -2.41
C ILE A 350 2.74 -9.73 -3.07
N LEU A 351 3.06 -8.49 -2.77
CA LEU A 351 4.32 -7.88 -3.19
C LEU A 351 5.41 -8.22 -2.16
N PHE A 352 6.30 -9.14 -2.54
CA PHE A 352 7.49 -9.44 -1.75
C PHE A 352 8.69 -8.69 -2.34
N SER A 353 9.28 -7.79 -1.56
CA SER A 353 10.26 -6.83 -2.08
C SER A 353 11.31 -6.42 -1.06
N GLN A 354 12.37 -5.76 -1.51
CA GLN A 354 13.43 -5.17 -0.68
C GLN A 354 12.91 -3.92 0.07
N ARG A 355 11.98 -4.11 1.01
CA ARG A 355 11.33 -3.04 1.78
C ARG A 355 11.34 -3.40 3.27
N LYS A 356 11.29 -2.39 4.14
CA LYS A 356 11.17 -2.57 5.58
C LYS A 356 9.86 -1.98 6.13
N TYR A 357 9.57 -0.72 5.81
CA TYR A 357 8.28 -0.06 6.15
C TYR A 357 7.81 -0.35 7.59
N ASN A 358 8.70 -0.23 8.57
CA ASN A 358 8.42 -0.55 9.99
C ASN A 358 7.98 -2.00 10.27
N MET A 359 7.96 -2.90 9.25
CA MET A 359 7.57 -4.30 9.44
C MET A 359 8.51 -5.11 10.33
N ASN A 360 9.72 -4.59 10.60
CA ASN A 360 10.67 -5.17 11.55
C ASN A 360 10.27 -4.99 13.03
N LEU A 361 9.20 -4.27 13.33
CA LEU A 361 8.76 -4.00 14.70
C LEU A 361 7.96 -5.16 15.33
N SER A 362 7.43 -6.07 14.50
CA SER A 362 6.69 -7.25 14.97
C SER A 362 6.70 -8.36 13.92
N HIS A 363 6.50 -9.61 14.32
CA HIS A 363 6.54 -10.78 13.44
C HIS A 363 5.27 -10.98 12.58
N CYS A 364 4.14 -10.40 12.97
CA CYS A 364 2.93 -10.37 12.15
C CYS A 364 2.58 -8.92 11.78
N ASN A 365 3.55 -8.23 11.20
CA ASN A 365 3.44 -6.83 10.80
C ASN A 365 3.44 -6.72 9.26
N LEU A 366 2.35 -6.19 8.71
CA LEU A 366 2.13 -6.09 7.27
C LEU A 366 1.68 -4.68 6.87
N LEU A 367 2.04 -4.28 5.65
CA LEU A 367 1.44 -3.15 4.98
C LEU A 367 0.36 -3.65 4.00
N LEU A 368 -0.82 -3.07 4.06
CA LEU A 368 -1.94 -3.40 3.18
C LEU A 368 -2.32 -2.21 2.32
N GLU A 369 -2.20 -2.37 1.00
CA GLU A 369 -2.71 -1.41 0.02
C GLU A 369 -4.19 -1.73 -0.25
N MET A 370 -5.08 -0.91 0.24
CA MET A 370 -6.52 -1.05 0.11
C MET A 370 -7.01 -0.44 -1.20
N GLY A 371 -6.67 -1.07 -2.34
CA GLY A 371 -6.88 -0.51 -3.67
C GLY A 371 -5.83 0.52 -4.06
N SER A 372 -6.24 1.53 -4.84
CA SER A 372 -5.40 2.65 -5.29
C SER A 372 -6.13 3.98 -5.11
N ASP A 373 -5.43 5.09 -5.41
CA ASP A 373 -6.00 6.45 -5.43
C ASP A 373 -7.14 6.65 -6.45
N ALA A 374 -7.36 5.66 -7.32
CA ALA A 374 -8.44 5.64 -8.30
C ALA A 374 -9.68 4.84 -7.84
N ASN A 375 -9.58 4.06 -6.75
CA ASN A 375 -10.74 3.44 -6.13
C ASN A 375 -11.62 4.48 -5.43
N THR A 376 -12.88 4.12 -5.18
CA THR A 376 -13.75 4.96 -4.34
C THR A 376 -13.58 4.62 -2.87
N LEU A 377 -13.87 5.59 -1.99
CA LEU A 377 -13.91 5.36 -0.54
C LEU A 377 -14.87 4.22 -0.18
N GLU A 378 -16.01 4.12 -0.87
CA GLU A 378 -16.98 3.05 -0.69
C GLU A 378 -16.37 1.66 -0.98
N GLU A 379 -15.68 1.51 -2.12
CA GLU A 379 -14.99 0.26 -2.50
C GLU A 379 -13.94 -0.13 -1.47
N ALA A 380 -13.13 0.83 -1.01
CA ALA A 380 -12.07 0.60 -0.01
C ALA A 380 -12.63 0.27 1.37
N ALA A 381 -13.67 0.98 1.81
CA ALA A 381 -14.36 0.70 3.08
C ALA A 381 -15.03 -0.68 3.08
N TYR A 382 -15.62 -1.09 1.95
CA TYR A 382 -16.14 -2.46 1.79
C TYR A 382 -15.02 -3.49 1.91
N SER A 383 -13.89 -3.27 1.24
CA SER A 383 -12.71 -4.15 1.37
C SER A 383 -12.16 -4.18 2.80
N GLY A 384 -12.25 -3.07 3.55
CA GLY A 384 -11.94 -3.02 4.96
C GLY A 384 -12.79 -3.99 5.80
N ARG A 385 -14.12 -4.05 5.52
CA ARG A 385 -15.00 -5.03 6.19
C ARG A 385 -14.63 -6.46 5.84
N LEU A 386 -14.35 -6.74 4.56
CA LEU A 386 -14.00 -8.09 4.10
C LEU A 386 -12.69 -8.57 4.73
N VAL A 387 -11.62 -7.76 4.68
CA VAL A 387 -10.33 -8.15 5.25
C VAL A 387 -10.37 -8.22 6.77
N GLY A 388 -11.10 -7.30 7.44
CA GLY A 388 -11.29 -7.35 8.87
C GLY A 388 -11.97 -8.65 9.34
N THR A 389 -12.96 -9.14 8.58
CA THR A 389 -13.62 -10.43 8.82
C THR A 389 -12.65 -11.60 8.60
N ALA A 390 -11.81 -11.53 7.54
CA ALA A 390 -10.84 -12.57 7.26
C ALA A 390 -9.71 -12.63 8.32
N ILE A 391 -9.27 -11.47 8.82
CA ILE A 391 -8.29 -11.41 9.92
C ILE A 391 -8.89 -12.01 11.19
N ALA A 392 -10.14 -11.66 11.53
CA ALA A 392 -10.82 -12.25 12.68
C ALA A 392 -10.91 -13.78 12.56
N LYS A 393 -11.29 -14.29 11.38
CA LYS A 393 -11.33 -15.73 11.09
C LYS A 393 -9.96 -16.40 11.29
N LEU A 394 -8.89 -15.75 10.82
CA LEU A 394 -7.54 -16.25 11.00
C LEU A 394 -7.13 -16.26 12.48
N LEU A 395 -7.44 -15.20 13.22
CA LEU A 395 -7.15 -15.10 14.65
C LEU A 395 -7.94 -16.12 15.49
N ASP A 396 -9.16 -16.48 15.10
CA ASP A 396 -9.97 -17.50 15.77
C ASP A 396 -9.29 -18.89 15.77
N GLU A 397 -8.41 -19.17 14.79
CA GLU A 397 -7.61 -20.41 14.77
C GLU A 397 -6.52 -20.43 15.86
N TYR A 398 -6.22 -19.29 16.48
CA TYR A 398 -5.21 -19.09 17.53
C TYR A 398 -5.82 -18.56 18.85
N SER A 399 -7.14 -18.43 18.95
CA SER A 399 -7.80 -17.99 20.17
C SER A 399 -7.81 -19.11 21.21
N ALA A 400 -7.58 -18.75 22.48
CA ALA A 400 -7.60 -19.66 23.61
C ALA A 400 -9.03 -20.06 23.99
#